data_f7916f5186d4ed6ddafa0f49ecb99b0e
#
_entry.id   f7916f5186d4ed6ddafa0f49ecb99b0e
#
_cell.length_a   1.000
_cell.length_b   1.000
_cell.length_c   1.000
_cell.angle_alpha   90.00
_cell.angle_beta   90.00
_cell.angle_gamma   90.00
#
_symmetry.space_group_name_H-M   'P 1'
#
loop_
_entity.id
_entity.type
_entity.pdbx_description
1 polymer ?
#
loop_
_entity_poly.entity_id
_entity_poly.type
_entity_poly.pdbx_seq_one_letter_code
_entity_poly.pdbx_strand_id
1 'polypeptide(L)'
;MRATADDAAETVRAANRELAQFQQIRHWTIWPEPDLPRTSTGKVLRREIAAALAITTGEGRTGTPASSGLGSVIQRITGEDPSTLPDTARLSEDVHLDSLGRVELQSALETRFGIPLDDAGFQEIQTLGEIRTLLQGSSPEVGSAATLAQVQKQHIYPQWPWTRLAVVVRTVFLEAVAMPLVALFAAPKVERDWTRQPDAPVLIASNHVTLYDVPLLLYGLGRRTRRRVAVAMAGEMLLDWRRARGQGNWFLNLLAPAAYYLVTALFNVFPLPQSENFRASFEHAARAMDRGFHVLVFPEGRRTPDGQMHEFRRGSGLLWKELHCEALPVYLDGLRVSKAVHAKWFRSGKISTRIGRMITLDPETEPAAATALLEEGVRSLRE
;
A
#
# COMPACT_ATOMS: atom_id res chain seq x y z
N MET A 1 -5.88 45.20 -2.76
CA MET A 1 -4.65 44.85 -3.49
C MET A 1 -4.84 43.44 -4.00
N ARG A 2 -4.78 43.18 -5.31
CA ARG A 2 -4.80 41.80 -5.84
C ARG A 2 -3.38 41.24 -5.69
N ALA A 3 -3.23 40.08 -5.02
CA ALA A 3 -1.96 39.39 -4.97
C ALA A 3 -1.53 39.01 -6.41
N THR A 4 -0.27 39.22 -6.72
CA THR A 4 0.30 38.79 -7.98
C THR A 4 0.55 37.27 -7.92
N ALA A 5 0.75 36.61 -9.08
CA ALA A 5 1.07 35.19 -9.10
C ALA A 5 2.36 34.89 -8.35
N ASP A 6 3.32 35.81 -8.38
CA ASP A 6 4.60 35.67 -7.68
C ASP A 6 4.43 35.78 -6.15
N ASP A 7 3.57 36.70 -5.67
CA ASP A 7 3.26 36.83 -4.23
C ASP A 7 2.57 35.56 -3.70
N ALA A 8 1.65 34.99 -4.49
CA ALA A 8 0.96 33.75 -4.14
C ALA A 8 1.94 32.57 -4.09
N ALA A 9 2.83 32.45 -5.09
CA ALA A 9 3.85 31.40 -5.13
C ALA A 9 4.81 31.49 -3.94
N GLU A 10 5.20 32.70 -3.53
CA GLU A 10 6.06 32.89 -2.38
C GLU A 10 5.34 32.53 -1.07
N THR A 11 4.08 32.90 -0.94
CA THR A 11 3.24 32.54 0.21
C THR A 11 3.08 31.03 0.33
N VAL A 12 2.81 30.32 -0.78
CA VAL A 12 2.71 28.86 -0.78
C VAL A 12 4.04 28.21 -0.44
N ARG A 13 5.16 28.72 -0.96
CA ARG A 13 6.50 28.22 -0.62
C ARG A 13 6.81 28.41 0.88
N ALA A 14 6.45 29.56 1.45
CA ALA A 14 6.63 29.81 2.86
C ALA A 14 5.77 28.86 3.73
N ALA A 15 4.50 28.70 3.38
CA ALA A 15 3.61 27.74 4.06
C ALA A 15 4.12 26.29 3.97
N ASN A 16 4.61 25.87 2.82
CA ASN A 16 5.13 24.53 2.62
C ASN A 16 6.40 24.21 3.42
N ARG A 17 7.17 25.22 3.85
CA ARG A 17 8.33 25.02 4.75
C ARG A 17 7.91 24.62 6.17
N GLU A 18 6.71 25.02 6.59
CA GLU A 18 6.16 24.73 7.91
C GLU A 18 5.27 23.48 7.94
N LEU A 19 4.84 23.02 6.76
CA LEU A 19 3.97 21.85 6.61
C LEU A 19 4.79 20.58 6.48
N ALA A 20 4.31 19.51 7.12
CA ALA A 20 4.85 18.18 6.89
C ALA A 20 4.70 17.79 5.40
N GLN A 21 5.59 16.94 4.89
CA GLN A 21 5.70 16.62 3.46
C GLN A 21 4.38 16.17 2.82
N PHE A 22 3.54 15.45 3.57
CA PHE A 22 2.21 14.99 3.12
C PHE A 22 1.13 16.08 3.17
N GLN A 23 1.38 17.20 3.87
CA GLN A 23 0.46 18.33 4.00
C GLN A 23 0.78 19.47 3.02
N GLN A 24 1.88 19.37 2.29
CA GLN A 24 2.31 20.43 1.38
C GLN A 24 1.29 20.71 0.28
N ILE A 25 1.10 21.99 0.01
CA ILE A 25 0.22 22.48 -1.06
C ILE A 25 0.95 22.27 -2.39
N ARG A 26 0.45 21.34 -3.21
CA ARG A 26 1.06 20.97 -4.51
C ARG A 26 0.45 21.74 -5.67
N HIS A 27 -0.84 22.03 -5.61
CA HIS A 27 -1.57 22.74 -6.65
C HIS A 27 -2.35 23.89 -6.05
N TRP A 28 -2.21 25.04 -6.65
CA TRP A 28 -2.93 26.25 -6.27
C TRP A 28 -3.23 27.08 -7.50
N THR A 29 -4.25 27.92 -7.43
CA THR A 29 -4.56 28.92 -8.45
C THR A 29 -5.14 30.16 -7.82
N ILE A 30 -4.99 31.28 -8.52
CA ILE A 30 -5.62 32.54 -8.12
C ILE A 30 -7.01 32.56 -8.77
N TRP A 31 -8.03 32.67 -7.91
CA TRP A 31 -9.39 32.82 -8.42
C TRP A 31 -9.53 34.16 -9.14
N PRO A 32 -10.07 34.18 -10.39
CA PRO A 32 -10.09 35.39 -11.21
C PRO A 32 -11.07 36.46 -10.70
N GLU A 33 -12.07 36.07 -9.92
CA GLU A 33 -13.09 36.93 -9.39
C GLU A 33 -12.77 37.41 -7.95
N PRO A 34 -13.42 38.50 -7.45
CA PRO A 34 -13.16 39.01 -6.11
C PRO A 34 -13.57 38.07 -4.97
N ASP A 35 -14.53 37.14 -5.22
CA ASP A 35 -14.99 36.15 -4.23
C ASP A 35 -15.15 34.80 -4.89
N LEU A 36 -15.09 33.73 -4.09
CA LEU A 36 -15.33 32.37 -4.53
C LEU A 36 -16.82 32.14 -4.81
N PRO A 37 -17.19 31.27 -5.79
CA PRO A 37 -18.58 30.97 -6.09
C PRO A 37 -19.28 30.38 -4.86
N ARG A 38 -20.44 30.96 -4.52
CA ARG A 38 -21.24 30.61 -3.35
C ARG A 38 -22.70 30.30 -3.70
N THR A 39 -23.31 29.47 -2.88
CA THR A 39 -24.77 29.27 -2.93
C THR A 39 -25.50 30.53 -2.43
N SER A 40 -26.82 30.60 -2.67
CA SER A 40 -27.69 31.64 -2.08
C SER A 40 -27.65 31.71 -0.54
N THR A 41 -27.18 30.65 0.12
CA THR A 41 -26.98 30.55 1.57
C THR A 41 -25.54 30.87 2.00
N GLY A 42 -24.67 31.37 1.11
CA GLY A 42 -23.31 31.77 1.40
C GLY A 42 -22.26 30.64 1.46
N LYS A 43 -22.65 29.38 1.22
CA LYS A 43 -21.70 28.24 1.22
C LYS A 43 -20.89 28.22 -0.07
N VAL A 44 -19.60 28.01 0.04
CA VAL A 44 -18.67 27.89 -1.11
C VAL A 44 -19.00 26.67 -1.97
N LEU A 45 -19.15 26.87 -3.28
CA LEU A 45 -19.42 25.83 -4.28
C LEU A 45 -18.14 25.09 -4.67
N ARG A 46 -17.67 24.20 -3.80
CA ARG A 46 -16.42 23.44 -3.97
C ARG A 46 -16.33 22.70 -5.31
N ARG A 47 -17.46 22.26 -5.86
CA ARG A 47 -17.51 21.51 -7.11
C ARG A 47 -17.16 22.40 -8.31
N GLU A 48 -17.58 23.64 -8.32
CA GLU A 48 -17.24 24.62 -9.36
C GLU A 48 -15.79 25.04 -9.30
N ILE A 49 -15.28 25.24 -8.08
CA ILE A 49 -13.85 25.54 -7.87
C ILE A 49 -12.98 24.36 -8.33
N ALA A 50 -13.33 23.14 -7.98
CA ALA A 50 -12.60 21.96 -8.42
C ALA A 50 -12.61 21.78 -9.94
N ALA A 51 -13.75 22.08 -10.60
CA ALA A 51 -13.84 22.06 -12.06
C ALA A 51 -12.96 23.14 -12.72
N ALA A 52 -12.91 24.33 -12.15
CA ALA A 52 -12.05 25.41 -12.64
C ALA A 52 -10.56 25.10 -12.42
N LEU A 53 -10.20 24.47 -11.29
CA LEU A 53 -8.84 23.98 -11.02
C LEU A 53 -8.42 22.92 -12.06
N ALA A 54 -9.29 21.94 -12.34
CA ALA A 54 -9.01 20.87 -13.32
C ALA A 54 -8.75 21.46 -14.73
N ILE A 55 -9.46 22.51 -15.12
CA ILE A 55 -9.24 23.22 -16.41
C ILE A 55 -7.88 23.93 -16.41
N THR A 56 -7.48 24.53 -15.28
CA THR A 56 -6.23 25.29 -15.15
C THR A 56 -5.00 24.38 -15.08
N THR A 57 -5.14 23.19 -14.48
CA THR A 57 -4.08 22.16 -14.38
C THR A 57 -3.94 21.31 -15.64
N GLY A 58 -4.76 21.52 -16.67
CA GLY A 58 -4.65 20.82 -17.97
C GLY A 58 -5.19 19.39 -17.97
N GLU A 59 -5.90 18.95 -16.94
CA GLU A 59 -6.55 17.63 -16.91
C GLU A 59 -7.64 17.42 -17.99
N GLY A 60 -7.98 18.47 -18.75
CA GLY A 60 -8.92 18.43 -19.88
C GLY A 60 -8.26 18.37 -21.26
N ARG A 61 -6.94 18.37 -21.37
CA ARG A 61 -6.28 18.22 -22.66
C ARG A 61 -5.99 16.75 -22.92
N THR A 62 -6.80 16.12 -23.74
CA THR A 62 -6.43 14.96 -24.55
C THR A 62 -5.27 15.35 -25.48
N GLY A 63 -4.10 15.48 -24.91
CA GLY A 63 -2.84 15.67 -25.63
C GLY A 63 -2.30 14.31 -25.99
N THR A 64 -2.00 14.14 -27.25
CA THR A 64 -1.32 13.06 -27.98
C THR A 64 -0.43 12.19 -27.08
N PRO A 65 -0.47 10.84 -27.17
CA PRO A 65 0.39 9.95 -26.43
C PRO A 65 1.79 9.95 -27.04
N ALA A 66 2.62 10.88 -26.65
CA ALA A 66 4.00 10.98 -27.02
C ALA A 66 4.92 11.10 -25.81
N SER A 67 4.92 10.08 -24.95
CA SER A 67 6.05 9.73 -24.10
C SER A 67 5.81 8.37 -23.44
N SER A 68 6.06 7.31 -24.19
CA SER A 68 6.04 5.92 -23.72
C SER A 68 7.27 5.58 -22.86
N GLY A 69 7.61 6.41 -21.89
CA GLY A 69 8.85 6.27 -21.14
C GLY A 69 8.72 6.72 -19.67
N LEU A 70 9.86 7.01 -19.10
CA LEU A 70 10.05 7.55 -17.76
C LEU A 70 9.14 8.75 -17.47
N GLY A 71 8.99 9.66 -18.45
CA GLY A 71 8.16 10.86 -18.30
C GLY A 71 6.72 10.56 -17.90
N SER A 72 6.09 9.54 -18.50
CA SER A 72 4.71 9.16 -18.17
C SER A 72 4.59 8.54 -16.77
N VAL A 73 5.64 7.91 -16.24
CA VAL A 73 5.66 7.38 -14.88
C VAL A 73 5.75 8.53 -13.88
N ILE A 74 6.69 9.44 -14.08
CA ILE A 74 6.88 10.60 -13.21
C ILE A 74 5.63 11.48 -13.21
N GLN A 75 5.10 11.82 -14.39
CA GLN A 75 3.89 12.63 -14.51
C GLN A 75 2.70 12.03 -13.76
N ARG A 76 2.59 10.70 -13.76
CA ARG A 76 1.53 10.00 -13.01
C ARG A 76 1.70 10.12 -11.50
N ILE A 77 2.94 10.04 -11.01
CA ILE A 77 3.24 10.07 -9.57
C ILE A 77 3.17 11.49 -9.04
N THR A 78 3.73 12.46 -9.78
CA THR A 78 3.87 13.84 -9.33
C THR A 78 2.79 14.78 -9.88
N GLY A 79 2.16 14.41 -10.99
CA GLY A 79 1.25 15.28 -11.76
C GLY A 79 1.96 16.25 -12.70
N GLU A 80 3.28 16.30 -12.70
CA GLU A 80 4.10 17.22 -13.51
C GLU A 80 4.70 16.52 -14.72
N ASP A 81 4.85 17.27 -15.84
CA ASP A 81 5.50 16.76 -17.05
C ASP A 81 7.01 16.97 -16.96
N PRO A 82 7.81 15.91 -16.75
CA PRO A 82 9.26 16.02 -16.63
C PRO A 82 9.95 16.24 -17.98
N SER A 83 9.24 16.26 -19.10
CA SER A 83 9.82 16.48 -20.44
C SER A 83 10.39 17.88 -20.61
N THR A 84 9.90 18.83 -19.83
CA THR A 84 10.36 20.23 -19.83
C THR A 84 11.52 20.49 -18.87
N LEU A 85 11.85 19.51 -18.01
CA LEU A 85 12.88 19.65 -17.00
C LEU A 85 14.27 19.20 -17.50
N PRO A 86 15.33 19.92 -17.14
CA PRO A 86 16.69 19.53 -17.48
C PRO A 86 17.13 18.27 -16.73
N ASP A 87 18.16 17.59 -17.20
CA ASP A 87 18.72 16.40 -16.53
C ASP A 87 19.27 16.69 -15.13
N THR A 88 19.62 17.93 -14.85
CA THR A 88 20.07 18.40 -13.53
C THR A 88 18.92 18.62 -12.54
N ALA A 89 17.66 18.53 -12.97
CA ALA A 89 16.51 18.74 -12.12
C ALA A 89 16.50 17.71 -10.97
N ARG A 90 16.36 18.21 -9.75
CA ARG A 90 16.33 17.39 -8.53
C ARG A 90 14.97 16.74 -8.34
N LEU A 91 14.97 15.47 -8.05
CA LEU A 91 13.73 14.68 -7.87
C LEU A 91 12.85 15.20 -6.74
N SER A 92 13.46 15.68 -5.64
CA SER A 92 12.72 16.18 -4.48
C SER A 92 12.23 17.62 -4.63
N GLU A 93 13.05 18.49 -5.23
CA GLU A 93 12.83 19.93 -5.26
C GLU A 93 12.08 20.38 -6.53
N ASP A 94 12.53 19.88 -7.70
CA ASP A 94 12.02 20.33 -9.00
C ASP A 94 10.94 19.40 -9.55
N VAL A 95 11.01 18.09 -9.24
CA VAL A 95 10.05 17.08 -9.68
C VAL A 95 9.01 16.81 -8.57
N HIS A 96 9.17 17.38 -7.38
CA HIS A 96 8.29 17.24 -6.21
C HIS A 96 8.03 15.79 -5.80
N LEU A 97 9.06 14.94 -5.94
CA LEU A 97 9.00 13.53 -5.63
C LEU A 97 9.27 13.30 -4.14
N ASP A 98 8.21 13.12 -3.36
CA ASP A 98 8.31 12.80 -1.93
C ASP A 98 8.80 11.36 -1.67
N SER A 99 9.02 10.99 -0.41
CA SER A 99 9.49 9.65 -0.05
C SER A 99 8.58 8.53 -0.57
N LEU A 100 7.26 8.75 -0.56
CA LEU A 100 6.28 7.82 -1.11
C LEU A 100 6.38 7.76 -2.63
N GLY A 101 6.47 8.91 -3.30
CA GLY A 101 6.65 9.01 -4.74
C GLY A 101 7.95 8.32 -5.21
N ARG A 102 9.03 8.37 -4.41
CA ARG A 102 10.28 7.64 -4.71
C ARG A 102 10.07 6.13 -4.68
N VAL A 103 9.36 5.59 -3.69
CA VAL A 103 9.02 4.16 -3.61
C VAL A 103 8.09 3.76 -4.77
N GLU A 104 7.12 4.61 -5.12
CA GLU A 104 6.25 4.38 -6.28
C GLU A 104 7.05 4.39 -7.59
N LEU A 105 7.98 5.34 -7.75
CA LEU A 105 8.83 5.43 -8.94
C LEU A 105 9.74 4.20 -9.05
N GLN A 106 10.43 3.82 -7.99
CA GLN A 106 11.27 2.62 -7.97
C GLN A 106 10.47 1.38 -8.38
N SER A 107 9.34 1.13 -7.73
CA SER A 107 8.48 -0.01 -8.02
C SER A 107 7.92 0.00 -9.45
N ALA A 108 7.57 1.19 -9.96
CA ALA A 108 7.12 1.35 -11.34
C ALA A 108 8.23 1.08 -12.36
N LEU A 109 9.48 1.49 -12.06
CA LEU A 109 10.65 1.22 -12.89
C LEU A 109 10.97 -0.29 -12.92
N GLU A 110 10.99 -0.96 -11.76
CA GLU A 110 11.18 -2.41 -11.67
C GLU A 110 10.14 -3.18 -12.48
N THR A 111 8.86 -2.79 -12.34
CA THR A 111 7.75 -3.48 -13.01
C THR A 111 7.72 -3.23 -14.51
N ARG A 112 8.02 -2.00 -14.95
CA ARG A 112 7.85 -1.58 -16.34
C ARG A 112 9.07 -1.85 -17.20
N PHE A 113 10.26 -1.68 -16.62
CA PHE A 113 11.53 -1.85 -17.34
C PHE A 113 12.24 -3.16 -17.01
N GLY A 114 11.70 -3.95 -16.05
CA GLY A 114 12.27 -5.24 -15.66
C GLY A 114 13.65 -5.14 -15.00
N ILE A 115 14.00 -3.97 -14.48
CA ILE A 115 15.31 -3.69 -13.89
C ILE A 115 15.21 -3.95 -12.38
N PRO A 116 15.91 -4.94 -11.83
CA PRO A 116 16.00 -5.09 -10.39
C PRO A 116 16.83 -3.90 -9.86
N LEU A 117 16.16 -3.01 -9.13
CA LEU A 117 16.80 -1.85 -8.51
C LEU A 117 17.14 -2.19 -7.08
N ASP A 118 18.42 -2.09 -6.73
CA ASP A 118 18.85 -2.13 -5.35
C ASP A 118 18.32 -0.89 -4.60
N ASP A 119 17.70 -1.12 -3.47
CA ASP A 119 17.07 -0.06 -2.66
C ASP A 119 18.10 0.99 -2.23
N ALA A 120 19.33 0.59 -1.90
CA ALA A 120 20.39 1.50 -1.51
C ALA A 120 20.85 2.37 -2.69
N GLY A 121 21.11 1.76 -3.85
CA GLY A 121 21.53 2.47 -5.06
C GLY A 121 20.48 3.44 -5.59
N PHE A 122 19.18 3.09 -5.50
CA PHE A 122 18.12 3.99 -5.94
C PHE A 122 17.95 5.22 -5.04
N GLN A 123 18.36 5.13 -3.77
CA GLN A 123 18.32 6.27 -2.84
C GLN A 123 19.38 7.33 -3.15
N GLU A 124 20.52 6.92 -3.68
CA GLU A 124 21.61 7.83 -4.05
C GLU A 124 21.23 8.69 -5.27
N ILE A 125 20.27 8.24 -6.07
CA ILE A 125 19.77 8.96 -7.24
C ILE A 125 19.02 10.22 -6.79
N GLN A 126 19.54 11.37 -7.17
CA GLN A 126 18.97 12.67 -6.80
C GLN A 126 18.43 13.46 -7.98
N THR A 127 18.83 13.14 -9.20
CA THR A 127 18.49 13.91 -10.39
C THR A 127 17.75 13.10 -11.44
N LEU A 128 17.02 13.79 -12.32
CA LEU A 128 16.31 13.19 -13.44
C LEU A 128 17.27 12.52 -14.45
N GLY A 129 18.44 13.13 -14.65
CA GLY A 129 19.48 12.61 -15.54
C GLY A 129 20.08 11.29 -15.07
N GLU A 130 20.25 11.11 -13.75
CA GLU A 130 20.73 9.85 -13.18
C GLU A 130 19.73 8.70 -13.42
N ILE A 131 18.43 8.96 -13.32
CA ILE A 131 17.40 7.96 -13.67
C ILE A 131 17.45 7.63 -15.17
N ARG A 132 17.60 8.65 -16.04
CA ARG A 132 17.71 8.42 -17.49
C ARG A 132 18.94 7.59 -17.82
N THR A 133 20.07 7.85 -17.18
CA THR A 133 21.31 7.09 -17.35
C THR A 133 21.17 5.64 -16.89
N LEU A 134 20.53 5.41 -15.76
CA LEU A 134 20.22 4.08 -15.23
C LEU A 134 19.36 3.28 -16.22
N LEU A 135 18.38 3.91 -16.84
CA LEU A 135 17.53 3.27 -17.85
C LEU A 135 18.27 3.00 -19.17
N GLN A 136 19.23 3.85 -19.56
CA GLN A 136 20.03 3.67 -20.77
C GLN A 136 21.08 2.55 -20.63
N GLY A 137 21.59 2.33 -19.42
CA GLY A 137 22.55 1.26 -19.12
C GLY A 137 21.93 -0.15 -19.09
N SER A 138 20.61 -0.22 -19.03
CA SER A 138 19.87 -1.47 -19.04
C SER A 138 19.26 -1.67 -20.43
N SER A 139 19.76 -2.63 -21.21
CA SER A 139 19.18 -2.97 -22.52
C SER A 139 17.72 -3.39 -22.33
N PRO A 140 16.74 -2.68 -22.89
CA PRO A 140 15.36 -3.12 -22.82
C PRO A 140 15.19 -4.28 -23.80
N GLU A 141 14.89 -5.47 -23.31
CA GLU A 141 14.09 -6.39 -24.11
C GLU A 141 12.73 -5.72 -24.28
N VAL A 142 12.48 -5.29 -25.52
CA VAL A 142 11.27 -4.60 -25.93
C VAL A 142 10.06 -5.50 -25.70
N GLY A 143 9.49 -5.47 -24.50
CA GLY A 143 8.18 -5.98 -24.22
C GLY A 143 7.15 -5.12 -24.96
N SER A 144 6.56 -5.75 -25.94
CA SER A 144 5.51 -5.32 -26.87
C SER A 144 4.71 -4.06 -26.47
N ALA A 145 4.58 -3.14 -27.41
CA ALA A 145 3.75 -1.93 -27.38
C ALA A 145 2.23 -2.15 -27.04
N ALA A 146 1.80 -3.38 -26.85
CA ALA A 146 0.43 -3.74 -26.46
C ALA A 146 0.08 -3.43 -24.99
N THR A 147 1.08 -3.06 -24.16
CA THR A 147 0.86 -2.75 -22.73
C THR A 147 0.54 -1.25 -22.49
N LEU A 148 0.53 -0.43 -23.52
CA LEU A 148 0.35 1.03 -23.42
C LEU A 148 -1.09 1.48 -23.17
N ALA A 149 -2.08 0.60 -23.25
CA ALA A 149 -3.47 0.85 -22.88
C ALA A 149 -3.82 0.22 -21.52
N GLN A 150 -2.90 0.21 -20.55
CA GLN A 150 -3.31 -0.08 -19.19
C GLN A 150 -4.11 1.10 -18.66
N VAL A 151 -5.42 1.04 -18.94
CA VAL A 151 -6.48 1.74 -18.20
C VAL A 151 -6.03 1.87 -16.75
N GLN A 152 -6.00 3.09 -16.23
CA GLN A 152 -5.78 3.37 -14.82
C GLN A 152 -6.47 2.30 -13.99
N LYS A 153 -5.71 1.41 -13.37
CA LYS A 153 -6.26 0.37 -12.50
C LYS A 153 -6.74 1.07 -11.24
N GLN A 154 -7.93 1.65 -11.25
CA GLN A 154 -8.53 2.23 -10.06
C GLN A 154 -8.86 1.11 -9.08
N HIS A 155 -8.04 0.96 -8.06
CA HIS A 155 -8.34 0.11 -6.92
C HIS A 155 -9.49 0.71 -6.11
N ILE A 156 -10.39 -0.14 -5.64
CA ILE A 156 -11.52 0.28 -4.82
C ILE A 156 -11.23 -0.05 -3.38
N TYR A 157 -11.35 0.97 -2.55
CA TYR A 157 -11.12 0.93 -1.11
C TYR A 157 -12.46 0.86 -0.36
N PRO A 158 -13.00 -0.36 -0.11
CA PRO A 158 -14.34 -0.50 0.42
C PRO A 158 -14.38 -0.13 1.91
N GLN A 159 -15.34 0.71 2.30
CA GLN A 159 -15.60 1.04 3.70
C GLN A 159 -16.79 0.28 4.29
N TRP A 160 -17.59 -0.39 3.47
CA TRP A 160 -18.73 -1.19 3.92
C TRP A 160 -18.36 -2.34 4.88
N PRO A 161 -17.12 -2.95 4.84
CA PRO A 161 -16.73 -3.96 5.82
C PRO A 161 -16.62 -3.44 7.26
N TRP A 162 -16.64 -2.13 7.45
CA TRP A 162 -16.59 -1.48 8.77
C TRP A 162 -17.97 -1.18 9.33
N THR A 163 -19.04 -1.45 8.60
CA THR A 163 -20.41 -1.32 9.10
C THR A 163 -20.64 -2.30 10.26
N ARG A 164 -21.54 -1.95 11.20
CA ARG A 164 -21.85 -2.78 12.35
C ARG A 164 -22.28 -4.19 11.95
N LEU A 165 -23.12 -4.30 10.91
CA LEU A 165 -23.59 -5.59 10.41
C LEU A 165 -22.43 -6.44 9.89
N ALA A 166 -21.54 -5.87 9.04
CA ALA A 166 -20.40 -6.59 8.50
C ALA A 166 -19.44 -7.06 9.61
N VAL A 167 -19.22 -6.23 10.63
CA VAL A 167 -18.40 -6.59 11.79
C VAL A 167 -19.03 -7.73 12.58
N VAL A 168 -20.35 -7.74 12.79
CA VAL A 168 -21.06 -8.83 13.49
C VAL A 168 -20.95 -10.12 12.67
N VAL A 169 -21.27 -10.09 11.36
CA VAL A 169 -21.18 -11.25 10.47
C VAL A 169 -19.77 -11.84 10.47
N ARG A 170 -18.76 -10.98 10.30
CA ARG A 170 -17.36 -11.40 10.36
C ARG A 170 -17.00 -12.01 11.71
N THR A 171 -17.43 -11.41 12.81
CA THR A 171 -17.16 -11.93 14.16
C THR A 171 -17.75 -13.31 14.35
N VAL A 172 -19.01 -13.50 13.95
CA VAL A 172 -19.68 -14.82 14.03
C VAL A 172 -18.93 -15.83 13.14
N PHE A 173 -18.62 -15.48 11.91
CA PHE A 173 -17.86 -16.35 11.03
C PHE A 173 -16.49 -16.74 11.61
N LEU A 174 -15.73 -15.77 12.09
CA LEU A 174 -14.41 -16.05 12.67
C LEU A 174 -14.49 -16.97 13.86
N GLU A 175 -15.41 -16.71 14.81
CA GLU A 175 -15.48 -17.47 16.06
C GLU A 175 -16.19 -18.81 15.92
N ALA A 176 -17.22 -18.90 15.08
CA ALA A 176 -18.02 -20.13 14.96
C ALA A 176 -17.58 -21.05 13.81
N VAL A 177 -16.85 -20.53 12.82
CA VAL A 177 -16.46 -21.31 11.65
C VAL A 177 -14.95 -21.33 11.49
N ALA A 178 -14.31 -20.17 11.27
CA ALA A 178 -12.91 -20.14 10.88
C ALA A 178 -11.97 -20.67 11.98
N MET A 179 -12.13 -20.19 13.22
CA MET A 179 -11.27 -20.62 14.33
C MET A 179 -11.43 -22.09 14.72
N PRO A 180 -12.66 -22.65 14.79
CA PRO A 180 -12.81 -24.11 14.96
C PRO A 180 -12.20 -24.92 13.84
N LEU A 181 -12.32 -24.49 12.58
CA LEU A 181 -11.68 -25.19 11.46
C LEU A 181 -10.14 -25.14 11.54
N VAL A 182 -9.58 -23.99 11.90
CA VAL A 182 -8.13 -23.87 12.11
C VAL A 182 -7.67 -24.77 13.27
N ALA A 183 -8.42 -24.79 14.37
CA ALA A 183 -8.13 -25.67 15.50
C ALA A 183 -8.20 -27.15 15.12
N LEU A 184 -9.19 -27.53 14.30
CA LEU A 184 -9.41 -28.93 13.91
C LEU A 184 -8.34 -29.40 12.91
N PHE A 185 -8.02 -28.59 11.90
CA PHE A 185 -7.18 -29.02 10.77
C PHE A 185 -5.70 -28.66 10.94
N ALA A 186 -5.39 -27.52 11.56
CA ALA A 186 -4.03 -27.04 11.72
C ALA A 186 -3.51 -27.15 13.15
N ALA A 187 -4.35 -26.91 14.15
CA ALA A 187 -4.00 -26.87 15.57
C ALA A 187 -2.65 -26.19 15.85
N PRO A 188 -2.44 -24.93 15.38
CA PRO A 188 -1.15 -24.31 15.47
C PRO A 188 -0.75 -24.08 16.93
N LYS A 189 0.52 -24.37 17.25
CA LYS A 189 1.08 -23.98 18.53
C LYS A 189 1.21 -22.47 18.54
N VAL A 190 0.66 -21.82 19.55
CA VAL A 190 0.71 -20.37 19.69
C VAL A 190 1.65 -20.00 20.81
N GLU A 191 2.72 -19.30 20.46
CA GLU A 191 3.71 -18.75 21.38
C GLU A 191 3.58 -17.23 21.39
N ARG A 192 3.52 -16.62 22.58
CA ARG A 192 3.35 -15.18 22.73
C ARG A 192 4.40 -14.65 23.71
N ASP A 193 5.20 -13.71 23.22
CA ASP A 193 6.15 -12.95 24.04
C ASP A 193 5.60 -11.54 24.36
N TRP A 194 4.32 -11.44 24.53
CA TRP A 194 3.70 -10.18 24.92
C TRP A 194 3.13 -10.27 26.34
N THR A 195 3.42 -9.27 27.14
CA THR A 195 2.82 -9.13 28.48
C THR A 195 1.43 -8.47 28.45
N ARG A 196 1.13 -7.73 27.38
CA ARG A 196 -0.09 -6.94 27.21
C ARG A 196 -0.63 -7.04 25.79
N GLN A 197 -1.94 -7.29 25.65
CA GLN A 197 -2.61 -7.14 24.35
C GLN A 197 -2.61 -5.68 23.92
N PRO A 198 -2.59 -5.39 22.60
CA PRO A 198 -2.69 -4.03 22.10
C PRO A 198 -3.97 -3.34 22.58
N ASP A 199 -3.84 -2.20 23.26
CA ASP A 199 -4.96 -1.37 23.68
C ASP A 199 -5.38 -0.38 22.60
N ALA A 200 -4.46 -0.06 21.68
CA ALA A 200 -4.67 0.78 20.51
C ALA A 200 -4.45 -0.04 19.22
N PRO A 201 -4.91 0.45 18.06
CA PRO A 201 -4.59 -0.14 16.77
C PRO A 201 -3.08 -0.23 16.54
N VAL A 202 -2.63 -1.36 16.00
CA VAL A 202 -1.22 -1.64 15.70
C VAL A 202 -1.06 -2.12 14.27
N LEU A 203 0.13 -1.94 13.71
CA LEU A 203 0.55 -2.58 12.47
C LEU A 203 1.03 -4.00 12.79
N ILE A 204 0.36 -5.00 12.26
CA ILE A 204 0.76 -6.42 12.41
C ILE A 204 1.57 -6.78 11.16
N ALA A 205 2.83 -7.17 11.34
CA ALA A 205 3.70 -7.59 10.25
C ALA A 205 4.05 -9.07 10.38
N SER A 206 3.94 -9.82 9.30
CA SER A 206 4.26 -11.25 9.29
C SER A 206 4.92 -11.69 7.99
N ASN A 207 5.69 -12.78 8.06
CA ASN A 207 6.13 -13.52 6.87
C ASN A 207 4.94 -14.11 6.12
N HIS A 208 5.10 -14.36 4.80
CA HIS A 208 4.02 -14.83 3.91
C HIS A 208 4.41 -16.11 3.17
N VAL A 209 3.83 -17.23 3.56
CA VAL A 209 4.18 -18.55 3.00
C VAL A 209 3.06 -19.12 2.12
N THR A 210 1.80 -19.01 2.58
CA THR A 210 0.66 -19.66 1.93
C THR A 210 -0.57 -18.75 1.82
N LEU A 211 -1.62 -19.24 1.15
CA LEU A 211 -2.94 -18.57 1.15
C LEU A 211 -3.66 -18.66 2.51
N TYR A 212 -3.22 -19.55 3.39
CA TYR A 212 -3.87 -19.82 4.67
C TYR A 212 -3.22 -19.07 5.85
N ASP A 213 -2.27 -18.20 5.58
CA ASP A 213 -1.55 -17.46 6.61
C ASP A 213 -2.49 -16.58 7.43
N VAL A 214 -3.44 -15.90 6.78
CA VAL A 214 -4.37 -15.01 7.46
C VAL A 214 -5.20 -15.74 8.53
N PRO A 215 -5.90 -16.84 8.26
CA PRO A 215 -6.61 -17.61 9.30
C PRO A 215 -5.71 -18.08 10.43
N LEU A 216 -4.48 -18.50 10.15
CA LEU A 216 -3.51 -18.97 11.15
C LEU A 216 -3.04 -17.82 12.05
N LEU A 217 -2.74 -16.67 11.45
CA LEU A 217 -2.40 -15.45 12.19
C LEU A 217 -3.55 -15.03 13.09
N LEU A 218 -4.77 -14.96 12.56
CA LEU A 218 -5.95 -14.60 13.32
C LEU A 218 -6.23 -15.58 14.47
N TYR A 219 -5.91 -16.87 14.29
CA TYR A 219 -5.99 -17.86 15.36
C TYR A 219 -5.00 -17.55 16.48
N GLY A 220 -3.76 -17.19 16.12
CA GLY A 220 -2.71 -16.80 17.07
C GLY A 220 -3.06 -15.53 17.86
N LEU A 221 -3.74 -14.58 17.24
CA LEU A 221 -4.16 -13.35 17.89
C LEU A 221 -5.31 -13.60 18.88
N GLY A 222 -5.34 -12.88 19.98
CA GLY A 222 -6.43 -12.96 20.96
C GLY A 222 -7.79 -12.54 20.38
N ARG A 223 -8.90 -13.00 20.95
CA ARG A 223 -10.26 -12.72 20.47
C ARG A 223 -10.56 -11.24 20.21
N ARG A 224 -10.08 -10.34 21.08
CA ARG A 224 -10.30 -8.89 20.93
C ARG A 224 -9.58 -8.36 19.70
N THR A 225 -8.31 -8.70 19.51
CA THR A 225 -7.46 -8.26 18.41
C THR A 225 -7.96 -8.80 17.07
N ARG A 226 -8.16 -10.13 16.94
CA ARG A 226 -8.53 -10.75 15.64
C ARG A 226 -9.85 -10.28 15.05
N ARG A 227 -10.81 -9.84 15.89
CA ARG A 227 -12.10 -9.31 15.41
C ARG A 227 -11.99 -7.95 14.74
N ARG A 228 -10.89 -7.26 14.96
CA ARG A 228 -10.62 -5.91 14.49
C ARG A 228 -9.34 -5.84 13.64
N VAL A 229 -9.18 -6.77 12.72
CA VAL A 229 -8.05 -6.73 11.77
C VAL A 229 -8.57 -6.34 10.39
N ALA A 230 -7.84 -5.44 9.73
CA ALA A 230 -7.94 -5.14 8.32
C ALA A 230 -6.70 -5.71 7.63
N VAL A 231 -6.88 -6.51 6.59
CA VAL A 231 -5.80 -7.26 5.94
C VAL A 231 -5.44 -6.61 4.62
N ALA A 232 -4.20 -6.20 4.47
CA ALA A 232 -3.67 -5.74 3.20
C ALA A 232 -3.47 -6.95 2.26
N MET A 233 -3.99 -6.85 1.05
CA MET A 233 -3.92 -7.89 0.01
C MET A 233 -3.52 -7.29 -1.33
N ALA A 234 -2.85 -8.08 -2.19
CA ALA A 234 -2.43 -7.61 -3.50
C ALA A 234 -3.59 -6.96 -4.27
N GLY A 235 -3.44 -5.67 -4.58
CA GLY A 235 -4.50 -4.88 -5.19
C GLY A 235 -4.90 -5.41 -6.57
N GLU A 236 -3.91 -5.89 -7.33
CA GLU A 236 -4.08 -6.48 -8.65
C GLU A 236 -4.99 -7.71 -8.59
N MET A 237 -4.78 -8.59 -7.62
CA MET A 237 -5.58 -9.80 -7.44
C MET A 237 -7.03 -9.47 -7.05
N LEU A 238 -7.23 -8.52 -6.15
CA LEU A 238 -8.58 -8.07 -5.76
C LEU A 238 -9.33 -7.44 -6.95
N LEU A 239 -8.61 -6.69 -7.78
CA LEU A 239 -9.17 -6.07 -8.98
C LEU A 239 -9.57 -7.13 -10.02
N ASP A 240 -8.72 -8.13 -10.25
CA ASP A 240 -8.98 -9.21 -11.18
C ASP A 240 -10.17 -10.07 -10.73
N TRP A 241 -10.26 -10.39 -9.44
CA TRP A 241 -11.43 -11.09 -8.89
C TRP A 241 -12.70 -10.30 -9.12
N ARG A 242 -12.68 -9.00 -8.80
CA ARG A 242 -13.84 -8.14 -8.97
C ARG A 242 -14.29 -8.01 -10.43
N ARG A 243 -13.33 -8.02 -11.37
CA ARG A 243 -13.58 -7.92 -12.82
C ARG A 243 -13.84 -9.26 -13.49
N ALA A 244 -13.94 -10.35 -12.73
CA ALA A 244 -14.11 -11.70 -13.24
C ALA A 244 -13.02 -12.11 -14.26
N ARG A 245 -11.76 -11.81 -13.96
CA ARG A 245 -10.62 -12.03 -14.87
C ARG A 245 -9.46 -12.74 -14.16
N GLY A 246 -8.52 -13.29 -14.96
CA GLY A 246 -7.22 -13.76 -14.46
C GLY A 246 -7.22 -15.09 -13.72
N GLN A 247 -8.34 -15.83 -13.65
CA GLN A 247 -8.40 -17.11 -12.91
C GLN A 247 -8.08 -18.35 -13.77
N GLY A 248 -7.70 -18.17 -15.04
CA GLY A 248 -7.33 -19.26 -15.93
C GLY A 248 -8.48 -20.17 -16.40
N ASN A 249 -9.66 -20.08 -15.77
CA ASN A 249 -10.85 -20.88 -16.10
C ASN A 249 -12.09 -19.98 -16.07
N TRP A 250 -13.00 -20.16 -17.07
CA TRP A 250 -14.22 -19.36 -17.18
C TRP A 250 -15.15 -19.49 -15.96
N PHE A 251 -15.24 -20.70 -15.37
CA PHE A 251 -16.07 -20.96 -14.19
C PHE A 251 -15.52 -20.26 -12.95
N LEU A 252 -14.19 -20.27 -12.76
CA LEU A 252 -13.53 -19.56 -11.67
C LEU A 252 -13.66 -18.04 -11.86
N ASN A 253 -13.59 -17.54 -13.09
CA ASN A 253 -13.85 -16.14 -13.38
C ASN A 253 -15.29 -15.73 -13.01
N LEU A 254 -16.28 -16.59 -13.27
CA LEU A 254 -17.67 -16.35 -12.89
C LEU A 254 -17.86 -16.25 -11.37
N LEU A 255 -17.12 -17.04 -10.59
CA LEU A 255 -17.18 -17.05 -9.12
C LEU A 255 -16.30 -15.97 -8.46
N ALA A 256 -15.35 -15.43 -9.19
CA ALA A 256 -14.37 -14.49 -8.64
C ALA A 256 -14.97 -13.22 -7.99
N PRO A 257 -16.02 -12.56 -8.56
CA PRO A 257 -16.68 -11.44 -7.90
C PRO A 257 -17.32 -11.83 -6.56
N ALA A 258 -17.95 -13.00 -6.49
CA ALA A 258 -18.52 -13.48 -5.22
C ALA A 258 -17.42 -13.75 -4.19
N ALA A 259 -16.29 -14.34 -4.60
CA ALA A 259 -15.11 -14.53 -3.77
C ALA A 259 -14.53 -13.19 -3.27
N TYR A 260 -14.47 -12.16 -4.13
CA TYR A 260 -14.06 -10.81 -3.73
C TYR A 260 -14.93 -10.27 -2.59
N TYR A 261 -16.25 -10.28 -2.75
CA TYR A 261 -17.15 -9.77 -1.71
C TYR A 261 -17.08 -10.62 -0.43
N LEU A 262 -16.97 -11.94 -0.57
CA LEU A 262 -16.89 -12.86 0.56
C LEU A 262 -15.60 -12.63 1.37
N VAL A 263 -14.45 -12.59 0.71
CA VAL A 263 -13.14 -12.37 1.37
C VAL A 263 -13.10 -10.98 2.01
N THR A 264 -13.62 -9.96 1.32
CA THR A 264 -13.71 -8.60 1.84
C THR A 264 -14.62 -8.53 3.06
N ALA A 265 -15.77 -9.23 3.08
CA ALA A 265 -16.66 -9.27 4.23
C ALA A 265 -16.02 -9.98 5.43
N LEU A 266 -15.49 -11.18 5.19
CA LEU A 266 -15.09 -12.11 6.25
C LEU A 266 -13.70 -11.83 6.82
N PHE A 267 -12.80 -11.24 6.04
CA PHE A 267 -11.43 -10.93 6.46
C PHE A 267 -11.09 -9.44 6.44
N ASN A 268 -12.05 -8.57 6.04
CA ASN A 268 -11.85 -7.12 5.97
C ASN A 268 -10.63 -6.76 5.14
N VAL A 269 -10.52 -7.35 3.93
CA VAL A 269 -9.38 -7.10 3.06
C VAL A 269 -9.50 -5.76 2.33
N PHE A 270 -8.36 -5.12 2.10
CA PHE A 270 -8.25 -3.92 1.29
C PHE A 270 -7.04 -4.02 0.34
N PRO A 271 -7.09 -3.33 -0.81
CA PRO A 271 -6.00 -3.41 -1.77
C PRO A 271 -4.75 -2.69 -1.29
N LEU A 272 -3.62 -3.38 -1.36
CA LEU A 272 -2.28 -2.80 -1.31
C LEU A 272 -1.58 -3.16 -2.63
N PRO A 273 -1.53 -2.24 -3.61
CA PRO A 273 -0.86 -2.46 -4.88
C PRO A 273 0.62 -2.73 -4.71
N GLN A 274 1.21 -3.47 -5.65
CA GLN A 274 2.63 -3.79 -5.60
C GLN A 274 3.51 -2.74 -6.28
N SER A 275 2.93 -1.92 -7.16
CA SER A 275 3.71 -1.04 -8.04
C SER A 275 3.27 0.42 -8.12
N GLU A 276 2.02 0.75 -7.77
CA GLU A 276 1.50 2.11 -7.98
C GLU A 276 0.37 2.44 -6.99
N ASN A 277 0.14 3.74 -6.72
CA ASN A 277 -0.99 4.23 -5.91
C ASN A 277 -0.96 3.81 -4.43
N PHE A 278 0.21 3.72 -3.82
CA PHE A 278 0.35 3.41 -2.39
C PHE A 278 -0.37 4.42 -1.49
N ARG A 279 -0.41 5.70 -1.88
CA ARG A 279 -1.05 6.77 -1.09
C ARG A 279 -2.49 6.44 -0.71
N ALA A 280 -3.31 6.02 -1.65
CA ALA A 280 -4.70 5.66 -1.39
C ALA A 280 -4.84 4.44 -0.44
N SER A 281 -3.89 3.49 -0.52
CA SER A 281 -3.81 2.35 0.40
C SER A 281 -3.42 2.76 1.81
N PHE A 282 -2.46 3.66 1.93
CA PHE A 282 -1.99 4.19 3.21
C PHE A 282 -3.09 5.01 3.90
N GLU A 283 -3.77 5.88 3.15
CA GLU A 283 -4.95 6.59 3.66
C GLU A 283 -6.07 5.65 4.10
N HIS A 284 -6.30 4.55 3.37
CA HIS A 284 -7.30 3.57 3.77
C HIS A 284 -6.89 2.83 5.04
N ALA A 285 -5.62 2.43 5.15
CA ALA A 285 -5.06 1.82 6.35
C ALA A 285 -5.19 2.76 7.57
N ALA A 286 -4.82 4.03 7.43
CA ALA A 286 -4.98 5.03 8.48
C ALA A 286 -6.45 5.18 8.90
N ARG A 287 -7.37 5.31 7.93
CA ARG A 287 -8.83 5.36 8.22
C ARG A 287 -9.36 4.10 8.90
N ALA A 288 -8.79 2.93 8.63
CA ALA A 288 -9.14 1.70 9.33
C ALA A 288 -8.68 1.77 10.79
N MET A 289 -7.46 2.26 11.04
CA MET A 289 -6.93 2.45 12.40
C MET A 289 -7.73 3.47 13.20
N ASP A 290 -8.16 4.58 12.59
CA ASP A 290 -9.05 5.57 13.23
C ASP A 290 -10.38 4.95 13.69
N ARG A 291 -10.82 3.87 13.03
CA ARG A 291 -12.00 3.10 13.42
C ARG A 291 -11.71 1.95 14.39
N GLY A 292 -10.49 1.87 14.90
CA GLY A 292 -10.05 0.88 15.87
C GLY A 292 -9.73 -0.49 15.24
N PHE A 293 -9.42 -0.57 13.96
CA PHE A 293 -8.92 -1.79 13.33
C PHE A 293 -7.40 -1.81 13.35
N HIS A 294 -6.80 -2.96 13.67
CA HIS A 294 -5.39 -3.24 13.43
C HIS A 294 -5.17 -3.47 11.93
N VAL A 295 -4.01 -3.13 11.41
CA VAL A 295 -3.65 -3.35 10.01
C VAL A 295 -2.67 -4.51 9.91
N LEU A 296 -3.01 -5.55 9.16
CA LEU A 296 -2.13 -6.70 8.88
C LEU A 296 -1.51 -6.57 7.50
N VAL A 297 -0.19 -6.63 7.45
CA VAL A 297 0.59 -6.61 6.21
C VAL A 297 1.54 -7.80 6.13
N PHE A 298 1.89 -8.16 4.90
CA PHE A 298 2.97 -9.10 4.59
C PHE A 298 4.07 -8.33 3.87
N PRO A 299 5.09 -7.85 4.61
CA PRO A 299 6.06 -6.90 4.08
C PRO A 299 6.94 -7.42 2.94
N GLU A 300 7.04 -8.75 2.78
CA GLU A 300 7.75 -9.39 1.67
C GLU A 300 7.11 -9.07 0.29
N GLY A 301 5.84 -8.66 0.27
CA GLY A 301 5.09 -8.33 -0.95
C GLY A 301 4.81 -9.53 -1.87
N ARG A 302 5.28 -10.71 -1.54
CA ARG A 302 5.06 -11.97 -2.27
C ARG A 302 5.07 -13.15 -1.32
N ARG A 303 4.46 -14.26 -1.75
CA ARG A 303 4.52 -15.52 -0.99
C ARG A 303 5.85 -16.22 -1.22
N THR A 304 6.37 -16.83 -0.17
CA THR A 304 7.62 -17.61 -0.15
C THR A 304 7.33 -19.10 0.07
N PRO A 305 6.99 -19.83 -1.00
CA PRO A 305 6.61 -21.24 -0.88
C PRO A 305 7.72 -22.15 -0.36
N ASP A 306 8.98 -21.72 -0.42
CA ASP A 306 10.14 -22.37 0.15
C ASP A 306 10.24 -22.22 1.69
N GLY A 307 9.42 -21.31 2.26
CA GLY A 307 9.37 -21.01 3.68
C GLY A 307 10.58 -20.21 4.16
N GLN A 308 11.37 -19.64 3.25
CA GLN A 308 12.42 -18.72 3.61
C GLN A 308 11.87 -17.30 3.56
N MET A 309 11.95 -16.57 4.67
CA MET A 309 11.56 -15.17 4.72
C MET A 309 12.51 -14.35 3.84
N HIS A 310 11.95 -13.62 2.89
CA HIS A 310 12.68 -12.66 2.08
C HIS A 310 12.79 -11.30 2.78
N GLU A 311 13.63 -10.45 2.21
CA GLU A 311 13.76 -9.06 2.65
C GLU A 311 12.42 -8.32 2.54
N PHE A 312 12.19 -7.45 3.51
CA PHE A 312 10.99 -6.65 3.56
C PHE A 312 11.08 -5.47 2.58
N ARG A 313 10.00 -5.23 1.86
CA ARG A 313 9.91 -4.09 0.96
C ARG A 313 9.86 -2.79 1.76
N ARG A 314 10.61 -1.81 1.30
CA ARG A 314 10.73 -0.49 1.91
C ARG A 314 9.41 0.21 2.17
N GLY A 315 8.41 -0.01 1.32
CA GLY A 315 7.05 0.49 1.53
C GLY A 315 6.42 0.09 2.86
N SER A 316 6.88 -1.00 3.49
CA SER A 316 6.36 -1.44 4.79
C SER A 316 6.82 -0.53 5.94
N GLY A 317 8.08 -0.10 5.96
CA GLY A 317 8.59 0.85 6.94
C GLY A 317 7.99 2.24 6.74
N LEU A 318 7.79 2.65 5.48
CA LEU A 318 7.10 3.88 5.17
C LEU A 318 5.64 3.85 5.64
N LEU A 319 4.91 2.76 5.37
CA LEU A 319 3.55 2.58 5.88
C LEU A 319 3.53 2.65 7.41
N TRP A 320 4.46 1.98 8.09
CA TRP A 320 4.54 2.00 9.55
C TRP A 320 4.77 3.42 10.09
N LYS A 321 5.67 4.17 9.48
CA LYS A 321 5.93 5.57 9.83
C LYS A 321 4.67 6.43 9.66
N GLU A 322 3.99 6.33 8.53
CA GLU A 322 2.77 7.09 8.23
C GLU A 322 1.58 6.75 9.16
N LEU A 323 1.51 5.52 9.67
CA LEU A 323 0.43 5.11 10.56
C LEU A 323 0.63 5.56 12.02
N HIS A 324 1.80 6.07 12.41
CA HIS A 324 2.12 6.58 13.74
C HIS A 324 1.67 5.63 14.88
N CYS A 325 1.91 4.34 14.73
CA CYS A 325 1.46 3.30 15.66
C CYS A 325 2.59 2.36 16.06
N GLU A 326 2.35 1.52 17.09
CA GLU A 326 3.25 0.41 17.40
C GLU A 326 3.11 -0.70 16.35
N ALA A 327 4.19 -1.46 16.10
CA ALA A 327 4.16 -2.65 15.28
C ALA A 327 4.16 -3.92 16.13
N LEU A 328 3.39 -4.92 15.71
CA LEU A 328 3.35 -6.25 16.30
C LEU A 328 3.94 -7.26 15.31
N PRO A 329 5.17 -7.73 15.52
CA PRO A 329 5.77 -8.74 14.69
C PRO A 329 5.17 -10.12 14.99
N VAL A 330 4.89 -10.88 13.93
CA VAL A 330 4.37 -12.24 14.01
C VAL A 330 5.13 -13.13 13.03
N TYR A 331 5.47 -14.34 13.43
CA TYR A 331 6.13 -15.31 12.59
C TYR A 331 5.32 -16.60 12.48
N LEU A 332 5.10 -17.06 11.25
CA LEU A 332 4.47 -18.34 10.94
C LEU A 332 5.53 -19.36 10.55
N ASP A 333 5.58 -20.47 11.26
CA ASP A 333 6.51 -21.57 11.02
C ASP A 333 5.78 -22.89 10.71
N GLY A 334 6.52 -23.83 10.12
CA GLY A 334 6.04 -25.19 9.83
C GLY A 334 5.19 -25.35 8.55
N LEU A 335 4.88 -24.26 7.84
CA LEU A 335 4.06 -24.30 6.62
C LEU A 335 4.78 -24.90 5.42
N ARG A 336 6.10 -24.80 5.36
CA ARG A 336 6.94 -25.37 4.30
C ARG A 336 6.84 -26.89 4.22
N VAL A 337 6.87 -27.57 5.36
CA VAL A 337 6.85 -29.03 5.45
C VAL A 337 5.51 -29.61 4.97
N SER A 338 4.43 -28.85 5.13
CA SER A 338 3.09 -29.23 4.68
C SER A 338 2.97 -29.33 3.16
N LYS A 339 3.75 -28.57 2.40
CA LYS A 339 3.71 -28.55 0.93
C LYS A 339 4.62 -29.58 0.25
N ALA A 340 5.75 -29.91 0.88
CA ALA A 340 6.74 -30.84 0.33
C ALA A 340 6.32 -32.32 0.38
N VAL A 341 5.37 -32.65 1.26
CA VAL A 341 4.81 -33.99 1.36
C VAL A 341 3.43 -33.95 0.73
N HIS A 342 3.19 -34.66 -0.35
CA HIS A 342 1.90 -34.85 -1.01
C HIS A 342 0.76 -35.38 -0.12
N ALA A 343 0.86 -35.17 1.19
CA ALA A 343 0.02 -35.76 2.20
C ALA A 343 -0.76 -34.65 2.94
N LYS A 344 -2.08 -34.70 2.74
CA LYS A 344 -3.11 -34.24 3.66
C LYS A 344 -2.87 -32.88 4.30
N TRP A 345 -3.64 -31.99 3.95
CA TRP A 345 -3.81 -30.56 4.06
C TRP A 345 -3.19 -29.83 5.25
N PHE A 346 -3.06 -30.36 6.39
CA PHE A 346 -2.36 -29.81 7.54
C PHE A 346 -1.99 -30.97 8.48
N ARG A 347 -0.75 -31.03 8.95
CA ARG A 347 -0.40 -31.92 10.06
C ARG A 347 -0.51 -31.14 11.35
N SER A 348 -1.49 -31.48 12.16
CA SER A 348 -1.63 -31.02 13.53
C SER A 348 -0.28 -31.08 14.28
N GLY A 349 0.08 -29.98 14.95
CA GLY A 349 1.26 -29.91 15.83
C GLY A 349 2.61 -29.55 15.18
N LYS A 350 2.64 -29.29 13.86
CA LYS A 350 3.86 -28.83 13.18
C LYS A 350 3.86 -27.36 12.79
N ILE A 351 2.71 -26.70 12.92
CA ILE A 351 2.57 -25.27 12.62
C ILE A 351 2.66 -24.50 13.91
N SER A 352 3.46 -23.45 13.93
CA SER A 352 3.49 -22.50 15.04
C SER A 352 3.23 -21.08 14.59
N THR A 353 2.56 -20.32 15.46
CA THR A 353 2.37 -18.89 15.33
C THR A 353 3.06 -18.24 16.51
N ARG A 354 4.15 -17.54 16.25
CA ARG A 354 4.92 -16.84 17.27
C ARG A 354 4.63 -15.35 17.18
N ILE A 355 4.29 -14.75 18.30
CA ILE A 355 3.91 -13.35 18.40
C ILE A 355 4.90 -12.67 19.33
N GLY A 356 5.62 -11.68 18.79
CA GLY A 356 6.66 -10.96 19.51
C GLY A 356 6.13 -9.79 20.33
N ARG A 357 7.06 -9.03 20.89
CA ARG A 357 6.77 -7.79 21.62
C ARG A 357 6.42 -6.68 20.65
N MET A 358 5.56 -5.77 21.07
CA MET A 358 5.29 -4.55 20.32
C MET A 358 6.54 -3.70 20.20
N ILE A 359 6.76 -3.16 19.02
CA ILE A 359 7.90 -2.31 18.68
C ILE A 359 7.36 -0.89 18.49
N THR A 360 7.93 0.06 19.20
CA THR A 360 7.64 1.49 19.05
C THR A 360 8.65 2.09 18.09
N LEU A 361 8.18 2.89 17.13
CA LEU A 361 9.02 3.60 16.18
C LEU A 361 9.30 5.01 16.68
N ASP A 362 10.56 5.42 16.62
CA ASP A 362 10.91 6.82 16.80
C ASP A 362 10.43 7.61 15.55
N PRO A 363 9.70 8.72 15.72
CA PRO A 363 9.20 9.54 14.61
C PRO A 363 10.28 10.00 13.62
N GLU A 364 11.50 10.22 14.09
CA GLU A 364 12.64 10.64 13.27
C GLU A 364 13.31 9.49 12.51
N THR A 365 12.89 8.24 12.75
CA THR A 365 13.49 7.08 12.07
C THR A 365 13.23 7.15 10.57
N GLU A 366 14.28 6.97 9.78
CA GLU A 366 14.16 6.88 8.32
C GLU A 366 13.38 5.64 7.88
N PRO A 367 12.60 5.70 6.78
CA PRO A 367 11.76 4.57 6.32
C PRO A 367 12.54 3.27 6.09
N ALA A 368 13.80 3.35 5.64
CA ALA A 368 14.64 2.17 5.47
C ALA A 368 15.00 1.52 6.80
N ALA A 369 15.37 2.32 7.80
CA ALA A 369 15.64 1.85 9.15
C ALA A 369 14.38 1.28 9.82
N ALA A 370 13.22 1.90 9.61
CA ALA A 370 11.93 1.37 10.06
C ALA A 370 11.62 0.01 9.42
N THR A 371 11.93 -0.18 8.12
CA THR A 371 11.78 -1.48 7.45
C THR A 371 12.68 -2.52 8.07
N ALA A 372 13.96 -2.19 8.31
CA ALA A 372 14.94 -3.11 8.92
C ALA A 372 14.53 -3.51 10.34
N LEU A 373 14.03 -2.56 11.15
CA LEU A 373 13.51 -2.85 12.49
C LEU A 373 12.30 -3.79 12.45
N LEU A 374 11.40 -3.60 11.50
CA LEU A 374 10.22 -4.44 11.32
C LEU A 374 10.62 -5.86 10.88
N GLU A 375 11.58 -5.96 9.97
CA GLU A 375 12.12 -7.23 9.48
C GLU A 375 12.83 -8.00 10.59
N GLU A 376 13.71 -7.33 11.35
CA GLU A 376 14.42 -7.92 12.47
C GLU A 376 13.44 -8.40 13.54
N GLY A 377 12.41 -7.59 13.85
CA GLY A 377 11.37 -7.98 14.80
C GLY A 377 10.63 -9.27 14.39
N VAL A 378 10.36 -9.47 13.09
CA VAL A 378 9.75 -10.72 12.61
C VAL A 378 10.78 -11.85 12.53
N ARG A 379 12.00 -11.56 12.08
CA ARG A 379 13.09 -12.54 11.90
C ARG A 379 13.55 -13.14 13.23
N SER A 380 13.62 -12.33 14.31
CA SER A 380 14.01 -12.80 15.64
C SER A 380 13.05 -13.83 16.24
N LEU A 381 11.82 -13.91 15.74
CA LEU A 381 10.84 -14.91 16.16
C LEU A 381 11.05 -16.29 15.49
N ARG A 382 12.00 -16.39 14.56
CA ARG A 382 12.31 -17.65 13.88
C ARG A 382 13.02 -18.66 14.79
N GLU A 383 13.78 -18.19 15.74
CA GLU A 383 14.52 -18.99 16.73
C GLU A 383 13.59 -19.43 17.87
#